data_acbe807e27a38e4449192e4668a43be7
#
_entry.id   acbe807e27a38e4449192e4668a43be7
#
_cell.length_a   1.000
_cell.length_b   1.000
_cell.length_c   1.000
_cell.angle_alpha   90.00
_cell.angle_beta   90.00
_cell.angle_gamma   90.00
#
_symmetry.space_group_name_H-M   'P 1'
#
loop_
_entity.id
_entity.type
_entity.pdbx_description
1 polymer ?
#
loop_
_entity_poly.entity_id
_entity_poly.type
_entity_poly.pdbx_seq_one_letter_code
_entity_poly.pdbx_strand_id
1 'polypeptide(L)'
;MKIKTIFTVLFTLIAFGLSAQSNTEGETFQLTKQGAHYVFTASINGTADATILVESGIPALLADSAFVFSSGILSDMELTVASKEKLSLAGRVYKITHKANGTVHIGNNTSYIGDVFVLSNYDYGPYEVAVPVMYLHDDLDDGSRIVSLDLGNHSLQMLGKASLNGIKADYSKSNMNTDTYEGMFAIETSMTLDDGIKPRTLSGNFMIDFGNPELLFLLHQTEEVQRFLADNADMELREATTPSGEVVGQFILTKQCQLCSIAFPDAVVVITKNLPLFTTPGNIGLKFFERTHAILDFDQSVVYLKGI
;
A
#
# COMPACT_ATOMS: atom_id res chain seq x y z
N MET A 1 -11.16 74.35 -43.28
CA MET A 1 -10.39 73.14 -43.57
C MET A 1 -10.23 72.32 -42.32
N LYS A 2 -11.00 71.24 -42.19
CA LYS A 2 -11.02 70.40 -40.94
C LYS A 2 -10.18 69.15 -41.19
N ILE A 3 -9.07 69.00 -40.46
CA ILE A 3 -8.22 67.84 -40.51
C ILE A 3 -8.84 66.81 -39.56
N LYS A 4 -9.28 65.70 -40.12
CA LYS A 4 -9.72 64.53 -39.33
C LYS A 4 -8.49 63.70 -38.99
N THR A 5 -8.14 63.63 -37.67
CA THR A 5 -7.11 62.74 -37.15
C THR A 5 -7.76 61.39 -36.96
N ILE A 6 -7.32 60.38 -37.74
CA ILE A 6 -7.73 59.00 -37.59
C ILE A 6 -6.79 58.38 -36.54
N PHE A 7 -7.32 58.07 -35.36
CA PHE A 7 -6.63 57.25 -34.35
C PHE A 7 -6.78 55.78 -34.75
N THR A 8 -5.70 55.20 -35.25
CA THR A 8 -5.61 53.74 -35.43
C THR A 8 -5.20 53.14 -34.10
N VAL A 9 -6.16 52.51 -33.42
CA VAL A 9 -5.87 51.73 -32.25
C VAL A 9 -5.36 50.37 -32.70
N LEU A 10 -4.06 50.19 -32.57
CA LEU A 10 -3.42 48.90 -32.80
C LEU A 10 -3.70 48.01 -31.57
N PHE A 11 -4.69 47.12 -31.69
CA PHE A 11 -4.89 46.06 -30.74
C PHE A 11 -3.80 45.00 -30.92
N THR A 12 -2.76 45.09 -30.12
CA THR A 12 -1.79 44.02 -29.99
C THR A 12 -2.47 42.90 -29.20
N LEU A 13 -2.99 41.89 -29.87
CA LEU A 13 -3.36 40.62 -29.24
C LEU A 13 -2.06 39.97 -28.74
N ILE A 14 -1.79 40.16 -27.45
CA ILE A 14 -0.89 39.29 -26.73
C ILE A 14 -1.63 37.97 -26.56
N ALA A 15 -1.40 37.07 -27.51
CA ALA A 15 -1.72 35.67 -27.30
C ALA A 15 -0.84 35.18 -26.13
N PHE A 16 -1.37 35.27 -24.90
CA PHE A 16 -0.90 34.42 -23.83
C PHE A 16 -1.14 33.00 -24.32
N GLY A 17 -0.10 32.38 -24.86
CA GLY A 17 -0.02 30.95 -24.94
C GLY A 17 -0.11 30.42 -23.50
N LEU A 18 -1.32 30.18 -23.01
CA LEU A 18 -1.56 29.18 -22.02
C LEU A 18 -1.08 27.88 -22.68
N SER A 19 0.23 27.59 -22.56
CA SER A 19 0.66 26.20 -22.51
C SER A 19 -0.14 25.62 -21.36
N ALA A 20 -1.23 24.93 -21.67
CA ALA A 20 -1.78 23.95 -20.79
C ALA A 20 -0.59 23.00 -20.55
N GLN A 21 0.15 23.22 -19.47
CA GLN A 21 0.87 22.15 -18.80
C GLN A 21 -0.24 21.13 -18.56
N SER A 22 -0.27 20.09 -19.38
CA SER A 22 -1.04 18.92 -19.04
C SER A 22 -0.52 18.54 -17.67
N ASN A 23 -1.31 18.79 -16.64
CA ASN A 23 -1.08 18.22 -15.33
C ASN A 23 -1.09 16.72 -15.56
N THR A 24 0.09 16.15 -15.75
CA THR A 24 0.32 14.70 -15.81
C THR A 24 0.38 14.13 -14.39
N GLU A 25 -0.20 14.83 -13.43
CA GLU A 25 -0.41 14.30 -12.08
C GLU A 25 -1.55 13.31 -12.17
N GLY A 26 -1.27 12.06 -11.85
CA GLY A 26 -2.26 11.00 -11.74
C GLY A 26 -3.30 11.29 -10.65
N GLU A 27 -4.30 10.44 -10.58
CA GLU A 27 -5.42 10.61 -9.64
C GLU A 27 -4.94 10.54 -8.18
N THR A 28 -5.51 11.42 -7.34
CA THR A 28 -5.23 11.46 -5.89
C THR A 28 -6.48 11.07 -5.12
N PHE A 29 -6.32 10.08 -4.23
CA PHE A 29 -7.35 9.63 -3.31
C PHE A 29 -7.06 10.14 -1.89
N GLN A 30 -8.05 10.79 -1.28
CA GLN A 30 -7.98 11.18 0.12
C GLN A 30 -8.24 9.96 0.99
N LEU A 31 -7.27 9.60 1.81
CA LEU A 31 -7.37 8.48 2.73
C LEU A 31 -8.08 8.87 4.04
N THR A 32 -8.81 7.94 4.59
CA THR A 32 -9.40 8.03 5.93
C THR A 32 -8.95 6.82 6.74
N LYS A 33 -8.49 7.05 7.97
CA LYS A 33 -8.14 5.95 8.88
C LYS A 33 -9.42 5.41 9.52
N GLN A 34 -9.70 4.13 9.30
CA GLN A 34 -10.82 3.40 9.89
C GLN A 34 -10.28 2.22 10.72
N GLY A 35 -10.36 2.35 12.05
CA GLY A 35 -9.71 1.39 12.94
C GLY A 35 -8.20 1.37 12.76
N ALA A 36 -7.66 0.23 12.36
CA ALA A 36 -6.24 0.04 12.09
C ALA A 36 -5.84 0.25 10.61
N HIS A 37 -6.79 0.50 9.71
CA HIS A 37 -6.56 0.50 8.27
C HIS A 37 -6.82 1.87 7.62
N TYR A 38 -6.40 2.02 6.38
CA TYR A 38 -6.65 3.21 5.56
C TYR A 38 -7.56 2.86 4.38
N VAL A 39 -8.60 3.68 4.22
CA VAL A 39 -9.60 3.53 3.17
C VAL A 39 -9.77 4.83 2.40
N PHE A 40 -10.28 4.74 1.18
CA PHE A 40 -10.78 5.88 0.41
C PHE A 40 -12.13 5.55 -0.22
N THR A 41 -12.85 6.55 -0.68
CA THR A 41 -14.10 6.38 -1.42
C THR A 41 -13.87 6.76 -2.88
N ALA A 42 -14.26 5.87 -3.79
CA ALA A 42 -14.22 6.14 -5.22
C ALA A 42 -15.31 5.36 -5.95
N SER A 43 -15.70 5.82 -7.14
CA SER A 43 -16.59 5.06 -8.00
C SER A 43 -15.87 3.82 -8.55
N ILE A 44 -16.60 2.72 -8.67
CA ILE A 44 -16.15 1.50 -9.34
C ILE A 44 -16.87 1.39 -10.69
N ASN A 45 -16.11 1.29 -11.77
CA ASN A 45 -16.60 1.25 -13.16
C ASN A 45 -17.62 2.36 -13.49
N GLY A 46 -17.53 3.52 -12.83
CA GLY A 46 -18.48 4.63 -12.98
C GLY A 46 -19.91 4.29 -12.55
N THR A 47 -20.13 3.17 -11.86
CA THR A 47 -21.48 2.66 -11.53
C THR A 47 -21.92 3.07 -10.13
N ALA A 48 -21.08 2.84 -9.11
CA ALA A 48 -21.38 3.18 -7.72
C ALA A 48 -20.11 3.49 -6.94
N ASP A 49 -20.22 4.37 -5.93
CA ASP A 49 -19.15 4.62 -4.99
C ASP A 49 -19.00 3.45 -4.01
N ALA A 50 -17.77 3.10 -3.71
CA ALA A 50 -17.39 2.08 -2.73
C ALA A 50 -16.40 2.66 -1.73
N THR A 51 -16.47 2.18 -0.48
CA THR A 51 -15.37 2.33 0.48
C THR A 51 -14.33 1.26 0.18
N ILE A 52 -13.13 1.69 -0.18
CA ILE A 52 -12.06 0.84 -0.70
C ILE A 52 -10.92 0.78 0.32
N LEU A 53 -10.59 -0.42 0.78
CA LEU A 53 -9.42 -0.68 1.60
C LEU A 53 -8.16 -0.71 0.74
N VAL A 54 -7.13 0.02 1.18
CA VAL A 54 -5.79 -0.04 0.59
C VAL A 54 -5.04 -1.23 1.19
N GLU A 55 -4.64 -2.17 0.36
CA GLU A 55 -3.96 -3.40 0.79
C GLU A 55 -2.69 -3.70 -0.01
N SER A 56 -1.83 -4.53 0.57
CA SER A 56 -0.60 -5.03 -0.06
C SER A 56 -0.39 -6.54 0.17
N GLY A 57 -1.25 -7.15 0.98
CA GLY A 57 -1.15 -8.54 1.41
C GLY A 57 -2.26 -9.45 0.84
N ILE A 58 -2.90 -9.06 -0.26
CA ILE A 58 -4.00 -9.82 -0.88
C ILE A 58 -3.70 -10.13 -2.35
N PRO A 59 -4.11 -11.32 -2.85
CA PRO A 59 -3.73 -11.78 -4.18
C PRO A 59 -4.58 -11.18 -5.32
N ALA A 60 -5.70 -10.55 -4.99
CA ALA A 60 -6.70 -10.10 -5.95
C ALA A 60 -7.49 -8.91 -5.40
N LEU A 61 -8.21 -8.20 -6.26
CA LEU A 61 -9.26 -7.31 -5.79
C LEU A 61 -10.35 -8.15 -5.12
N LEU A 62 -10.68 -7.82 -3.88
CA LEU A 62 -11.71 -8.49 -3.11
C LEU A 62 -12.94 -7.59 -3.02
N ALA A 63 -14.12 -8.15 -3.28
CA ALA A 63 -15.36 -7.39 -3.21
C ALA A 63 -16.45 -8.16 -2.44
N ASP A 64 -17.22 -7.43 -1.64
CA ASP A 64 -18.38 -8.00 -0.94
C ASP A 64 -19.48 -8.39 -1.92
N SER A 65 -19.98 -9.62 -1.83
CA SER A 65 -21.00 -10.14 -2.74
C SER A 65 -22.31 -9.36 -2.66
N ALA A 66 -22.74 -8.94 -1.47
CA ALA A 66 -23.98 -8.19 -1.32
C ALA A 66 -23.86 -6.83 -2.02
N PHE A 67 -22.72 -6.16 -1.87
CA PHE A 67 -22.46 -4.88 -2.55
C PHE A 67 -22.36 -5.07 -4.08
N VAL A 68 -21.60 -6.05 -4.56
CA VAL A 68 -21.42 -6.32 -5.99
C VAL A 68 -22.77 -6.51 -6.69
N PHE A 69 -23.63 -7.38 -6.14
CA PHE A 69 -24.91 -7.69 -6.79
C PHE A 69 -25.98 -6.61 -6.60
N SER A 70 -25.93 -5.83 -5.55
CA SER A 70 -26.88 -4.72 -5.35
C SER A 70 -26.53 -3.47 -6.15
N SER A 71 -25.22 -3.16 -6.29
CA SER A 71 -24.76 -1.98 -7.00
C SER A 71 -24.49 -2.22 -8.50
N GLY A 72 -24.23 -3.46 -8.91
CA GLY A 72 -23.89 -3.80 -10.29
C GLY A 72 -22.49 -3.37 -10.73
N ILE A 73 -21.58 -3.09 -9.81
CA ILE A 73 -20.21 -2.57 -10.12
C ILE A 73 -19.36 -3.46 -11.02
N LEU A 74 -19.68 -4.76 -11.11
CA LEU A 74 -18.99 -5.73 -11.98
C LEU A 74 -19.90 -6.29 -13.07
N SER A 75 -21.00 -5.59 -13.43
CA SER A 75 -21.97 -6.05 -14.42
C SER A 75 -21.38 -6.30 -15.81
N ASP A 76 -20.32 -5.58 -16.16
CA ASP A 76 -19.66 -5.67 -17.47
C ASP A 76 -18.54 -6.73 -17.50
N MET A 77 -18.32 -7.44 -16.39
CA MET A 77 -17.33 -8.50 -16.28
C MET A 77 -17.99 -9.89 -16.36
N GLU A 78 -17.30 -10.83 -16.99
CA GLU A 78 -17.72 -12.23 -16.98
C GLU A 78 -17.41 -12.88 -15.63
N LEU A 79 -18.44 -12.97 -14.76
CA LEU A 79 -18.32 -13.59 -13.44
C LEU A 79 -18.51 -15.11 -13.52
N THR A 80 -17.46 -15.86 -13.20
CA THR A 80 -17.49 -17.31 -13.11
C THR A 80 -17.79 -17.76 -11.68
N VAL A 81 -18.76 -18.67 -11.51
CA VAL A 81 -19.13 -19.23 -10.19
C VAL A 81 -17.99 -20.07 -9.60
N ALA A 82 -17.59 -19.77 -8.37
CA ALA A 82 -16.47 -20.41 -7.66
C ALA A 82 -16.92 -21.04 -6.32
N SER A 83 -18.04 -21.77 -6.32
CA SER A 83 -18.77 -22.22 -5.12
C SER A 83 -18.00 -23.13 -4.14
N LYS A 84 -16.83 -23.66 -4.51
CA LYS A 84 -16.01 -24.55 -3.66
C LYS A 84 -14.71 -23.91 -3.17
N GLU A 85 -14.38 -22.73 -3.66
CA GLU A 85 -13.13 -22.08 -3.37
C GLU A 85 -13.22 -21.21 -2.12
N LYS A 86 -12.10 -21.10 -1.42
CA LYS A 86 -11.97 -20.34 -0.18
C LYS A 86 -10.68 -19.53 -0.21
N LEU A 87 -10.74 -18.37 0.40
CA LEU A 87 -9.61 -17.50 0.62
C LEU A 87 -9.34 -17.39 2.12
N SER A 88 -8.11 -17.59 2.54
CA SER A 88 -7.69 -17.40 3.94
C SER A 88 -6.99 -16.06 4.07
N LEU A 89 -7.52 -15.15 4.87
CA LEU A 89 -6.94 -13.83 5.15
C LEU A 89 -6.93 -13.57 6.65
N ALA A 90 -5.78 -13.18 7.19
CA ALA A 90 -5.62 -12.83 8.60
C ALA A 90 -6.21 -13.88 9.58
N GLY A 91 -6.07 -15.18 9.25
CA GLY A 91 -6.60 -16.29 10.06
C GLY A 91 -8.10 -16.54 9.91
N ARG A 92 -8.80 -15.81 9.04
CA ARG A 92 -10.21 -16.03 8.69
C ARG A 92 -10.32 -16.70 7.32
N VAL A 93 -11.40 -17.46 7.13
CA VAL A 93 -11.68 -18.16 5.87
C VAL A 93 -12.95 -17.60 5.24
N TYR A 94 -12.80 -17.00 4.07
CA TYR A 94 -13.89 -16.47 3.27
C TYR A 94 -14.25 -17.43 2.13
N LYS A 95 -15.53 -17.49 1.80
CA LYS A 95 -16.00 -18.26 0.65
C LYS A 95 -15.98 -17.37 -0.59
N ILE A 96 -15.26 -17.79 -1.61
CA ILE A 96 -15.32 -17.14 -2.93
C ILE A 96 -16.59 -17.62 -3.62
N THR A 97 -17.48 -16.69 -3.99
CA THR A 97 -18.72 -17.00 -4.71
C THR A 97 -18.54 -16.92 -6.21
N HIS A 98 -17.80 -15.90 -6.68
CA HIS A 98 -17.49 -15.69 -8.09
C HIS A 98 -16.06 -15.20 -8.25
N LYS A 99 -15.53 -15.42 -9.45
CA LYS A 99 -14.24 -14.91 -9.91
C LYS A 99 -14.39 -14.23 -11.26
N ALA A 100 -13.56 -13.24 -11.49
CA ALA A 100 -13.33 -12.64 -12.79
C ALA A 100 -11.84 -12.32 -12.94
N ASN A 101 -11.41 -12.04 -14.15
CA ASN A 101 -10.11 -11.46 -14.44
C ASN A 101 -10.30 -10.34 -15.46
N GLY A 102 -9.69 -9.19 -15.25
CA GLY A 102 -9.82 -8.07 -16.16
C GLY A 102 -9.51 -6.74 -15.52
N THR A 103 -10.03 -5.69 -16.15
CA THR A 103 -9.84 -4.31 -15.72
C THR A 103 -11.05 -3.84 -14.90
N VAL A 104 -10.79 -3.22 -13.75
CA VAL A 104 -11.78 -2.54 -12.91
C VAL A 104 -11.34 -1.10 -12.77
N HIS A 105 -12.15 -0.16 -13.27
CA HIS A 105 -11.86 1.29 -13.15
C HIS A 105 -12.22 1.77 -11.74
N ILE A 106 -11.32 2.54 -11.13
CA ILE A 106 -11.43 3.09 -9.77
C ILE A 106 -11.27 4.60 -9.88
N GLY A 107 -12.33 5.35 -9.53
CA GLY A 107 -12.33 6.80 -9.74
C GLY A 107 -12.41 7.16 -11.21
N ASN A 108 -11.59 8.13 -11.64
CA ASN A 108 -11.65 8.69 -12.99
C ASN A 108 -10.52 8.22 -13.91
N ASN A 109 -9.32 8.01 -13.34
CA ASN A 109 -8.09 7.81 -14.12
C ASN A 109 -7.21 6.70 -13.53
N THR A 110 -7.78 5.84 -12.72
CA THR A 110 -7.07 4.72 -12.11
C THR A 110 -7.77 3.43 -12.46
N SER A 111 -6.99 2.40 -12.81
CA SER A 111 -7.50 1.06 -13.05
C SER A 111 -6.79 0.05 -12.16
N TYR A 112 -7.52 -0.96 -11.72
CA TYR A 112 -6.99 -2.21 -11.24
C TYR A 112 -7.01 -3.22 -12.39
N ILE A 113 -5.93 -3.96 -12.60
CA ILE A 113 -5.85 -5.00 -13.64
C ILE A 113 -5.41 -6.32 -13.00
N GLY A 114 -6.28 -7.32 -13.00
CA GLY A 114 -5.98 -8.61 -12.39
C GLY A 114 -7.19 -9.44 -12.04
N ASP A 115 -7.00 -10.38 -11.11
CA ASP A 115 -8.05 -11.25 -10.61
C ASP A 115 -8.98 -10.51 -9.64
N VAL A 116 -10.27 -10.79 -9.74
CA VAL A 116 -11.32 -10.26 -8.87
C VAL A 116 -12.01 -11.43 -8.17
N PHE A 117 -12.06 -11.40 -6.84
CA PHE A 117 -12.77 -12.40 -6.03
C PHE A 117 -13.96 -11.77 -5.32
N VAL A 118 -15.13 -12.28 -5.60
CA VAL A 118 -16.37 -11.88 -4.94
C VAL A 118 -16.61 -12.81 -3.74
N LEU A 119 -16.62 -12.23 -2.54
CA LEU A 119 -16.65 -12.96 -1.29
C LEU A 119 -18.02 -12.90 -0.62
N SER A 120 -18.53 -14.04 -0.15
CA SER A 120 -19.68 -14.04 0.76
C SER A 120 -19.20 -13.85 2.21
N ASN A 121 -20.04 -13.16 3.01
CA ASN A 121 -19.74 -12.85 4.41
C ASN A 121 -18.42 -12.08 4.57
N TYR A 122 -18.23 -11.08 3.71
CA TYR A 122 -17.07 -10.21 3.76
C TYR A 122 -17.18 -9.29 4.98
N ASP A 123 -16.69 -9.76 6.12
CA ASP A 123 -16.68 -9.05 7.39
C ASP A 123 -15.28 -8.57 7.79
N TYR A 124 -14.40 -8.36 6.79
CA TYR A 124 -13.03 -7.93 7.02
C TYR A 124 -12.95 -6.52 7.62
N GLY A 125 -14.01 -5.72 7.41
CA GLY A 125 -14.19 -4.38 7.98
C GLY A 125 -15.37 -3.63 7.32
N PRO A 126 -15.55 -2.36 7.61
CA PRO A 126 -16.65 -1.55 7.07
C PRO A 126 -16.31 -1.02 5.64
N TYR A 127 -15.76 -1.87 4.79
CA TYR A 127 -15.45 -1.54 3.41
C TYR A 127 -16.01 -2.61 2.46
N GLU A 128 -16.45 -2.17 1.29
CA GLU A 128 -17.06 -3.01 0.28
C GLU A 128 -16.04 -3.69 -0.63
N VAL A 129 -14.86 -3.05 -0.80
CA VAL A 129 -13.81 -3.51 -1.71
C VAL A 129 -12.46 -3.41 -1.02
N ALA A 130 -11.56 -4.34 -1.27
CA ALA A 130 -10.13 -4.20 -0.96
C ALA A 130 -9.30 -4.33 -2.23
N VAL A 131 -8.33 -3.44 -2.40
CA VAL A 131 -7.50 -3.39 -3.60
C VAL A 131 -6.02 -3.52 -3.26
N PRO A 132 -5.30 -4.47 -3.90
CA PRO A 132 -3.85 -4.56 -3.76
C PRO A 132 -3.17 -3.48 -4.61
N VAL A 133 -2.42 -2.60 -3.94
CA VAL A 133 -1.79 -1.42 -4.58
C VAL A 133 -0.86 -1.77 -5.74
N MET A 134 -0.28 -2.95 -5.72
CA MET A 134 0.67 -3.43 -6.74
C MET A 134 0.03 -3.55 -8.14
N TYR A 135 -1.28 -3.68 -8.23
CA TYR A 135 -2.03 -3.84 -9.47
C TYR A 135 -2.84 -2.60 -9.87
N LEU A 136 -2.55 -1.45 -9.23
CA LEU A 136 -3.09 -0.16 -9.66
C LEU A 136 -2.29 0.41 -10.81
N HIS A 137 -2.98 0.97 -11.79
CA HIS A 137 -2.44 1.57 -13.00
C HIS A 137 -2.95 3.00 -13.15
N ASP A 138 -2.09 3.91 -13.58
CA ASP A 138 -2.48 5.26 -13.98
C ASP A 138 -2.91 5.26 -15.44
N ASP A 139 -4.19 5.49 -15.70
CA ASP A 139 -4.77 5.51 -17.05
C ASP A 139 -4.30 6.72 -17.87
N LEU A 140 -3.73 7.76 -17.23
CA LEU A 140 -3.20 8.96 -17.89
C LEU A 140 -1.75 8.80 -18.37
N ASP A 141 -0.98 7.87 -17.83
CA ASP A 141 0.45 7.65 -18.16
C ASP A 141 0.72 6.23 -18.68
N ASP A 142 -0.04 5.81 -19.67
CA ASP A 142 0.14 4.51 -20.37
C ASP A 142 0.19 3.31 -19.40
N GLY A 143 -0.66 3.34 -18.39
CA GLY A 143 -0.80 2.28 -17.41
C GLY A 143 0.39 2.15 -16.44
N SER A 144 1.11 3.24 -16.15
CA SER A 144 2.21 3.21 -15.17
C SER A 144 1.72 2.75 -13.80
N ARG A 145 2.54 1.95 -13.10
CA ARG A 145 2.26 1.40 -11.78
C ARG A 145 3.14 2.05 -10.72
N ILE A 146 2.97 3.36 -10.58
CA ILE A 146 3.73 4.15 -9.61
C ILE A 146 2.75 4.75 -8.61
N VAL A 147 2.86 4.31 -7.35
CA VAL A 147 1.97 4.72 -6.27
C VAL A 147 2.74 5.54 -5.24
N SER A 148 2.30 6.76 -5.00
CA SER A 148 2.76 7.60 -3.90
C SER A 148 1.83 7.41 -2.71
N LEU A 149 2.38 6.99 -1.58
CA LEU A 149 1.64 6.76 -0.34
C LEU A 149 2.19 7.68 0.75
N ASP A 150 1.38 8.63 1.20
CA ASP A 150 1.68 9.56 2.29
C ASP A 150 0.58 9.47 3.35
N LEU A 151 0.73 8.53 4.27
CA LEU A 151 -0.25 8.32 5.34
C LEU A 151 -0.26 9.47 6.35
N GLY A 152 0.83 10.22 6.48
CA GLY A 152 0.91 11.42 7.32
C GLY A 152 -0.02 12.52 6.81
N ASN A 153 -0.11 12.68 5.48
CA ASN A 153 -1.02 13.61 4.81
C ASN A 153 -2.31 12.94 4.32
N HIS A 154 -2.55 11.69 4.69
CA HIS A 154 -3.76 10.94 4.33
C HIS A 154 -4.00 10.89 2.81
N SER A 155 -2.97 10.61 2.02
CA SER A 155 -3.09 10.57 0.57
C SER A 155 -2.47 9.32 -0.06
N LEU A 156 -3.15 8.81 -1.10
CA LEU A 156 -2.64 7.88 -2.08
C LEU A 156 -2.79 8.54 -3.45
N GLN A 157 -1.70 8.59 -4.20
CA GLN A 157 -1.67 9.22 -5.51
C GLN A 157 -1.04 8.28 -6.54
N MET A 158 -1.68 8.17 -7.69
CA MET A 158 -1.05 7.60 -8.87
C MET A 158 -0.07 8.61 -9.46
N LEU A 159 1.13 8.18 -9.81
CA LEU A 159 2.16 9.06 -10.36
C LEU A 159 2.53 8.63 -11.78
N GLY A 160 2.58 9.61 -12.69
CA GLY A 160 3.22 9.41 -13.96
C GLY A 160 4.76 9.40 -13.86
N LYS A 161 5.43 8.75 -14.82
CA LYS A 161 6.91 8.64 -14.88
C LYS A 161 7.61 10.00 -14.87
N ALA A 162 6.99 11.01 -15.50
CA ALA A 162 7.52 12.38 -15.54
C ALA A 162 7.52 13.02 -14.14
N SER A 163 6.42 12.88 -13.38
CA SER A 163 6.29 13.39 -12.02
C SER A 163 7.30 12.74 -11.08
N LEU A 164 7.48 11.42 -11.16
CA LEU A 164 8.47 10.69 -10.38
C LEU A 164 9.89 11.27 -10.56
N ASN A 165 10.29 11.61 -11.78
CA ASN A 165 11.62 12.15 -12.04
C ASN A 165 11.89 13.50 -11.37
N GLY A 166 10.83 14.27 -11.09
CA GLY A 166 10.93 15.55 -10.40
C GLY A 166 11.10 15.43 -8.88
N ILE A 167 10.59 14.36 -8.26
CA ILE A 167 10.48 14.28 -6.79
C ILE A 167 11.49 13.33 -6.13
N LYS A 168 11.99 12.31 -6.83
CA LYS A 168 12.82 11.24 -6.25
C LYS A 168 14.21 11.66 -5.73
N ALA A 169 14.68 12.88 -6.04
CA ALA A 169 16.02 13.33 -5.67
C ALA A 169 16.25 13.39 -4.13
N ASP A 170 15.19 13.63 -3.36
CA ASP A 170 15.25 13.77 -1.88
C ASP A 170 14.93 12.46 -1.14
N TYR A 171 14.78 11.35 -1.86
CA TYR A 171 14.37 10.08 -1.29
C TYR A 171 15.53 9.08 -1.26
N SER A 172 15.59 8.27 -0.22
CA SER A 172 16.40 7.05 -0.23
C SER A 172 15.76 6.01 -1.15
N LYS A 173 16.60 5.25 -1.85
CA LYS A 173 16.16 4.22 -2.79
C LYS A 173 16.48 2.83 -2.23
N SER A 174 15.52 1.90 -2.31
CA SER A 174 15.70 0.48 -2.02
C SER A 174 15.13 -0.37 -3.15
N ASN A 175 15.69 -1.57 -3.34
CA ASN A 175 15.13 -2.53 -4.27
C ASN A 175 13.85 -3.13 -3.70
N MET A 176 12.91 -3.41 -4.57
CA MET A 176 11.67 -4.08 -4.26
C MET A 176 11.65 -5.44 -4.96
N ASN A 177 11.28 -6.48 -4.25
CA ASN A 177 11.06 -7.81 -4.79
C ASN A 177 9.54 -8.04 -4.89
N THR A 178 9.03 -8.20 -6.09
CA THR A 178 7.61 -8.43 -6.41
C THR A 178 7.29 -9.91 -6.64
N ASP A 179 8.28 -10.80 -6.60
CA ASP A 179 8.13 -12.25 -6.83
C ASP A 179 8.03 -13.04 -5.51
N THR A 180 7.56 -12.42 -4.43
CA THR A 180 7.58 -13.05 -3.11
C THR A 180 6.45 -14.04 -2.89
N TYR A 181 5.23 -13.59 -2.91
CA TYR A 181 4.00 -14.36 -2.75
C TYR A 181 2.87 -13.63 -3.47
N GLU A 182 1.86 -14.34 -3.91
CA GLU A 182 0.74 -13.80 -4.71
C GLU A 182 0.25 -12.42 -4.23
N GLY A 183 0.48 -11.38 -5.03
CA GLY A 183 0.05 -10.01 -4.76
C GLY A 183 0.82 -9.26 -3.66
N MET A 184 1.89 -9.84 -3.11
CA MET A 184 2.72 -9.21 -2.08
C MET A 184 4.06 -8.77 -2.65
N PHE A 185 4.69 -7.81 -1.99
CA PHE A 185 6.02 -7.35 -2.34
C PHE A 185 6.87 -7.11 -1.09
N ALA A 186 8.18 -7.19 -1.25
CA ALA A 186 9.13 -7.00 -0.16
C ALA A 186 10.17 -5.93 -0.53
N ILE A 187 10.75 -5.30 0.48
CA ILE A 187 11.85 -4.35 0.35
C ILE A 187 13.12 -5.00 0.88
N GLU A 188 14.18 -4.98 0.09
CA GLU A 188 15.52 -5.35 0.55
C GLU A 188 16.06 -4.25 1.47
N THR A 189 16.20 -4.55 2.74
CA THR A 189 16.63 -3.58 3.75
C THR A 189 17.27 -4.22 4.97
N SER A 190 17.78 -3.36 5.86
CA SER A 190 18.25 -3.74 7.19
C SER A 190 17.40 -3.07 8.25
N MET A 191 17.06 -3.85 9.27
CA MET A 191 16.51 -3.36 10.53
C MET A 191 17.63 -3.33 11.57
N THR A 192 17.80 -2.21 12.27
CA THR A 192 18.71 -2.12 13.43
C THR A 192 17.90 -1.77 14.67
N LEU A 193 17.99 -2.62 15.69
CA LEU A 193 17.36 -2.42 17.00
C LEU A 193 18.43 -1.96 18.00
N ASP A 194 18.17 -0.86 18.69
CA ASP A 194 18.99 -0.36 19.80
C ASP A 194 18.16 -0.32 21.08
N ASP A 195 18.49 -1.18 22.02
CA ASP A 195 17.90 -1.23 23.36
C ASP A 195 18.58 -0.28 24.36
N GLY A 196 19.58 0.46 23.90
CA GLY A 196 20.43 1.35 24.68
C GLY A 196 21.64 0.65 25.33
N ILE A 197 21.86 -0.62 24.98
CA ILE A 197 23.06 -1.39 25.38
C ILE A 197 23.97 -1.53 24.17
N LYS A 198 23.44 -2.08 23.07
CA LYS A 198 24.14 -2.23 21.79
C LYS A 198 23.18 -2.27 20.61
N PRO A 199 23.56 -1.75 19.44
CA PRO A 199 22.76 -1.95 18.22
C PRO A 199 22.86 -3.41 17.74
N ARG A 200 21.75 -3.94 17.20
CA ARG A 200 21.65 -5.28 16.63
C ARG A 200 20.96 -5.20 15.29
N THR A 201 21.54 -5.79 14.26
CA THR A 201 21.07 -5.65 12.88
C THR A 201 20.60 -6.99 12.32
N LEU A 202 19.44 -6.97 11.68
CA LEU A 202 18.91 -8.03 10.83
C LEU A 202 18.68 -7.49 9.42
N SER A 203 19.27 -8.12 8.42
CA SER A 203 19.12 -7.75 7.01
C SER A 203 18.34 -8.81 6.26
N GLY A 204 17.56 -8.41 5.27
CA GLY A 204 16.79 -9.32 4.44
C GLY A 204 15.73 -8.61 3.59
N ASN A 205 14.87 -9.40 2.96
CA ASN A 205 13.70 -8.92 2.25
C ASN A 205 12.52 -8.87 3.22
N PHE A 206 12.12 -7.67 3.63
CA PHE A 206 10.97 -7.46 4.52
C PHE A 206 9.72 -7.19 3.70
N MET A 207 8.69 -7.98 3.91
CA MET A 207 7.42 -7.83 3.23
C MET A 207 6.72 -6.53 3.64
N ILE A 208 6.02 -5.89 2.73
CA ILE A 208 5.13 -4.78 3.02
C ILE A 208 3.73 -5.33 3.24
N ASP A 209 3.15 -4.99 4.39
CA ASP A 209 1.85 -5.51 4.80
C ASP A 209 1.00 -4.37 5.40
N PHE A 210 0.11 -3.80 4.61
CA PHE A 210 -0.83 -2.75 5.04
C PHE A 210 -1.97 -3.31 5.93
N GLY A 211 -2.12 -4.63 5.99
CA GLY A 211 -2.95 -5.30 6.98
C GLY A 211 -2.32 -5.36 8.39
N ASN A 212 -0.99 -5.14 8.49
CA ASN A 212 -0.28 -5.09 9.76
C ASN A 212 -0.33 -3.67 10.36
N PRO A 213 -1.03 -3.45 11.49
CA PRO A 213 -1.12 -2.12 12.11
C PRO A 213 0.14 -1.70 12.87
N GLU A 214 1.09 -2.61 13.10
CA GLU A 214 2.31 -2.33 13.85
C GLU A 214 3.43 -1.80 12.94
N LEU A 215 4.58 -1.45 13.54
CA LEU A 215 5.77 -1.04 12.80
C LEU A 215 6.38 -2.22 12.04
N LEU A 216 6.56 -3.32 12.75
CA LEU A 216 7.27 -4.48 12.25
C LEU A 216 6.87 -5.75 13.01
N PHE A 217 6.55 -6.79 12.26
CA PHE A 217 6.51 -8.15 12.75
C PHE A 217 7.75 -8.91 12.30
N LEU A 218 8.43 -9.59 13.21
CA LEU A 218 9.46 -10.60 12.91
C LEU A 218 8.82 -11.98 12.90
N LEU A 219 9.16 -12.79 11.90
CA LEU A 219 8.57 -14.12 11.71
C LEU A 219 9.51 -15.18 12.31
N HIS A 220 9.21 -15.62 13.52
CA HIS A 220 10.06 -16.52 14.30
C HIS A 220 10.43 -17.82 13.57
N GLN A 221 9.60 -18.30 12.63
CA GLN A 221 9.84 -19.53 11.89
C GLN A 221 10.95 -19.42 10.83
N THR A 222 11.40 -18.23 10.48
CA THR A 222 12.46 -18.04 9.48
C THR A 222 13.86 -18.23 10.10
N GLU A 223 14.78 -18.80 9.32
CA GLU A 223 16.16 -19.05 9.76
C GLU A 223 16.87 -17.74 10.16
N GLU A 224 16.64 -16.66 9.42
CA GLU A 224 17.23 -15.36 9.66
C GLU A 224 16.85 -14.83 11.04
N VAL A 225 15.56 -14.90 11.41
CA VAL A 225 15.07 -14.43 12.71
C VAL A 225 15.55 -15.35 13.82
N GLN A 226 15.54 -16.67 13.63
CA GLN A 226 16.06 -17.61 14.64
C GLN A 226 17.54 -17.37 14.92
N ARG A 227 18.35 -17.17 13.85
CA ARG A 227 19.78 -16.84 13.98
C ARG A 227 19.95 -15.49 14.68
N PHE A 228 19.21 -14.47 14.26
CA PHE A 228 19.24 -13.15 14.89
C PHE A 228 18.95 -13.22 16.40
N LEU A 229 17.94 -13.98 16.81
CA LEU A 229 17.58 -14.15 18.23
C LEU A 229 18.66 -14.94 18.99
N ALA A 230 19.24 -15.99 18.38
CA ALA A 230 20.30 -16.79 18.99
C ALA A 230 21.59 -15.96 19.18
N ASP A 231 21.98 -15.17 18.19
CA ASP A 231 23.17 -14.31 18.24
C ASP A 231 23.01 -13.14 19.23
N ASN A 232 21.77 -12.84 19.61
CA ASN A 232 21.38 -11.74 20.52
C ASN A 232 20.58 -12.26 21.73
N ALA A 233 20.98 -13.41 22.30
CA ALA A 233 20.30 -14.06 23.42
C ALA A 233 20.28 -13.21 24.72
N ASP A 234 21.07 -12.14 24.79
CA ASP A 234 21.10 -11.13 25.85
C ASP A 234 20.00 -10.06 25.68
N MET A 235 19.25 -10.07 24.58
CA MET A 235 18.15 -9.13 24.33
C MET A 235 16.91 -9.51 25.16
N GLU A 236 16.29 -8.53 25.83
CA GLU A 236 15.08 -8.74 26.60
C GLU A 236 13.87 -9.00 25.69
N LEU A 237 13.35 -10.22 25.70
CA LEU A 237 12.09 -10.60 25.07
C LEU A 237 10.97 -10.57 26.11
N ARG A 238 9.88 -9.88 25.81
CA ARG A 238 8.68 -9.83 26.63
C ARG A 238 7.55 -10.62 26.00
N GLU A 239 6.75 -11.29 26.80
CA GLU A 239 5.61 -12.05 26.29
C GLU A 239 4.39 -11.16 26.08
N ALA A 240 3.74 -11.35 24.93
CA ALA A 240 2.43 -10.80 24.64
C ALA A 240 1.38 -11.85 25.04
N THR A 241 0.51 -11.51 25.98
CA THR A 241 -0.53 -12.42 26.48
C THR A 241 -1.92 -11.90 26.19
N THR A 242 -2.86 -12.82 25.94
CA THR A 242 -4.29 -12.50 25.91
C THR A 242 -4.76 -12.14 27.33
N PRO A 243 -5.96 -11.54 27.50
CA PRO A 243 -6.57 -11.31 28.81
C PRO A 243 -6.77 -12.60 29.62
N SER A 244 -6.85 -13.77 28.96
CA SER A 244 -6.91 -15.10 29.60
C SER A 244 -5.56 -15.64 30.02
N GLY A 245 -4.44 -14.93 29.74
CA GLY A 245 -3.09 -15.34 30.09
C GLY A 245 -2.41 -16.28 29.08
N GLU A 246 -3.01 -16.52 27.93
CA GLU A 246 -2.38 -17.29 26.86
C GLU A 246 -1.31 -16.44 26.14
N VAL A 247 -0.10 -17.01 25.96
CA VAL A 247 0.99 -16.35 25.23
C VAL A 247 0.75 -16.44 23.73
N VAL A 248 0.48 -15.30 23.12
CA VAL A 248 0.22 -15.19 21.67
C VAL A 248 1.43 -14.78 20.86
N GLY A 249 2.49 -14.33 21.51
CA GLY A 249 3.73 -13.92 20.85
C GLY A 249 4.74 -13.36 21.84
N GLN A 250 5.79 -12.76 21.28
CA GLN A 250 6.81 -12.02 22.02
C GLN A 250 7.00 -10.66 21.39
N PHE A 251 7.60 -9.73 22.12
CA PHE A 251 7.98 -8.44 21.56
C PHE A 251 9.27 -7.92 22.19
N ILE A 252 9.94 -7.06 21.43
CA ILE A 252 11.13 -6.33 21.83
C ILE A 252 10.75 -4.88 22.02
N LEU A 253 11.08 -4.29 23.17
CA LEU A 253 11.04 -2.85 23.36
C LEU A 253 12.42 -2.28 23.01
N THR A 254 12.46 -1.32 22.10
CA THR A 254 13.71 -0.67 21.72
C THR A 254 13.66 0.82 22.06
N LYS A 255 14.79 1.41 22.39
CA LYS A 255 14.92 2.87 22.45
C LYS A 255 14.87 3.47 21.04
N GLN A 256 15.36 2.72 20.07
CA GLN A 256 15.34 3.11 18.66
C GLN A 256 15.30 1.87 17.77
N CYS A 257 14.39 1.87 16.81
CA CYS A 257 14.42 0.97 15.67
C CYS A 257 14.75 1.80 14.42
N GLN A 258 15.79 1.42 13.70
CA GLN A 258 16.09 2.00 12.38
C GLN A 258 15.67 0.99 11.31
N LEU A 259 14.83 1.41 10.38
CA LEU A 259 14.32 0.58 9.29
C LEU A 259 14.35 1.41 8.00
N CYS A 260 14.94 0.89 6.92
CA CYS A 260 15.14 1.62 5.67
C CYS A 260 15.81 3.00 5.87
N SER A 261 16.79 3.09 6.77
CA SER A 261 17.47 4.33 7.17
C SER A 261 16.59 5.37 7.88
N ILE A 262 15.35 5.02 8.24
CA ILE A 262 14.42 5.87 8.99
C ILE A 262 14.39 5.42 10.46
N ALA A 263 14.47 6.37 11.38
CA ALA A 263 14.53 6.10 12.82
C ALA A 263 13.15 6.18 13.47
N PHE A 264 12.84 5.20 14.30
CA PHE A 264 11.61 5.08 15.09
C PHE A 264 11.99 4.99 16.57
N PRO A 265 11.85 6.09 17.33
CA PRO A 265 12.12 6.06 18.76
C PRO A 265 11.06 5.25 19.50
N ASP A 266 11.45 4.62 20.60
CA ASP A 266 10.59 3.86 21.51
C ASP A 266 9.70 2.84 20.77
N ALA A 267 10.31 2.14 19.80
CA ALA A 267 9.57 1.20 18.95
C ALA A 267 9.31 -0.13 19.64
N VAL A 268 8.16 -0.71 19.32
CA VAL A 268 7.80 -2.09 19.65
C VAL A 268 7.93 -2.94 18.41
N VAL A 269 8.76 -3.98 18.47
CA VAL A 269 8.90 -4.97 17.39
C VAL A 269 8.30 -6.29 17.88
N VAL A 270 7.28 -6.77 17.19
CA VAL A 270 6.55 -7.97 17.56
C VAL A 270 7.19 -9.19 16.90
N ILE A 271 7.35 -10.27 17.67
CA ILE A 271 7.80 -11.57 17.16
C ILE A 271 6.59 -12.50 17.17
N THR A 272 6.16 -12.89 15.99
CA THR A 272 4.98 -13.77 15.82
C THR A 272 5.40 -15.20 15.52
N LYS A 273 4.64 -16.17 16.05
CA LYS A 273 4.98 -17.59 15.95
C LYS A 273 4.28 -18.34 14.82
N ASN A 274 3.24 -17.83 14.19
CA ASN A 274 2.38 -18.64 13.32
C ASN A 274 1.87 -17.91 12.09
N LEU A 275 2.78 -17.49 11.19
CA LEU A 275 2.40 -17.11 9.84
C LEU A 275 3.12 -18.01 8.82
N PRO A 276 2.66 -19.25 8.63
CA PRO A 276 3.41 -20.31 7.94
C PRO A 276 3.62 -20.06 6.42
N LEU A 277 2.97 -19.04 5.85
CA LEU A 277 3.02 -18.77 4.41
C LEU A 277 4.18 -17.85 3.99
N PHE A 278 4.88 -17.23 4.95
CA PHE A 278 5.88 -16.24 4.64
C PHE A 278 7.30 -16.78 4.83
N THR A 279 8.14 -16.55 3.83
CA THR A 279 9.57 -16.91 3.82
C THR A 279 10.48 -15.71 4.10
N THR A 280 9.92 -14.53 4.29
CA THR A 280 10.65 -13.30 4.61
C THR A 280 10.89 -13.18 6.12
N PRO A 281 11.95 -12.50 6.58
CA PRO A 281 12.23 -12.36 8.01
C PRO A 281 11.18 -11.54 8.76
N GLY A 282 10.37 -10.73 8.07
CA GLY A 282 9.35 -9.93 8.72
C GLY A 282 8.46 -9.14 7.78
N ASN A 283 7.44 -8.50 8.38
CA ASN A 283 6.46 -7.66 7.70
C ASN A 283 6.56 -6.24 8.23
N ILE A 284 6.81 -5.28 7.36
CA ILE A 284 6.75 -3.85 7.64
C ILE A 284 5.30 -3.40 7.54
N GLY A 285 4.76 -2.84 8.62
CA GLY A 285 3.36 -2.46 8.70
C GLY A 285 3.10 -0.96 8.64
N LEU A 286 1.84 -0.59 8.88
CA LEU A 286 1.31 0.76 8.68
C LEU A 286 2.03 1.85 9.50
N LYS A 287 2.48 1.57 10.72
CA LYS A 287 3.23 2.55 11.52
C LYS A 287 4.52 3.04 10.86
N PHE A 288 5.13 2.23 9.99
CA PHE A 288 6.25 2.67 9.17
C PHE A 288 5.80 3.76 8.19
N PHE A 289 4.72 3.52 7.46
CA PHE A 289 4.20 4.43 6.44
C PHE A 289 3.53 5.68 7.03
N GLU A 290 3.10 5.66 8.29
CA GLU A 290 2.62 6.85 9.00
C GLU A 290 3.73 7.88 9.29
N ARG A 291 5.00 7.47 9.20
CA ARG A 291 6.18 8.33 9.39
C ARG A 291 7.07 8.40 8.15
N THR A 292 6.56 7.92 7.03
CA THR A 292 7.34 7.79 5.81
C THR A 292 6.47 8.11 4.62
N HIS A 293 6.91 9.06 3.80
CA HIS A 293 6.37 9.18 2.46
C HIS A 293 7.06 8.13 1.59
N ALA A 294 6.27 7.22 1.01
CA ALA A 294 6.75 6.13 0.16
C ALA A 294 6.26 6.31 -1.28
N ILE A 295 7.16 6.11 -2.24
CA ILE A 295 6.79 5.99 -3.65
C ILE A 295 7.16 4.59 -4.09
N LEU A 296 6.15 3.81 -4.46
CA LEU A 296 6.25 2.43 -4.88
C LEU A 296 6.25 2.40 -6.41
N ASP A 297 7.39 2.19 -7.02
CA ASP A 297 7.56 2.07 -8.47
C ASP A 297 7.61 0.59 -8.86
N PHE A 298 6.45 0.00 -9.12
CA PHE A 298 6.32 -1.41 -9.49
C PHE A 298 6.83 -1.71 -10.89
N ASP A 299 6.94 -0.69 -11.76
CA ASP A 299 7.50 -0.85 -13.11
C ASP A 299 9.01 -1.05 -13.08
N GLN A 300 9.69 -0.41 -12.13
CA GLN A 300 11.15 -0.50 -11.94
C GLN A 300 11.55 -1.43 -10.78
N SER A 301 10.58 -1.99 -10.05
CA SER A 301 10.81 -2.77 -8.82
C SER A 301 11.66 -2.00 -7.80
N VAL A 302 11.27 -0.77 -7.51
CA VAL A 302 11.99 0.15 -6.62
C VAL A 302 11.03 0.86 -5.68
N VAL A 303 11.45 1.06 -4.44
CA VAL A 303 10.79 1.96 -3.51
C VAL A 303 11.69 3.16 -3.21
N TYR A 304 11.08 4.33 -3.20
CA TYR A 304 11.70 5.58 -2.75
C TYR A 304 11.05 5.97 -1.42
N LEU A 305 11.87 6.25 -0.40
CA LEU A 305 11.43 6.48 0.96
C LEU A 305 11.98 7.79 1.49
N LYS A 306 11.14 8.58 2.15
CA LYS A 306 11.51 9.82 2.84
C LYS A 306 10.83 9.85 4.20
N GLY A 307 11.58 10.01 5.27
CA GLY A 307 11.02 10.26 6.60
C GLY A 307 10.30 11.61 6.67
N ILE A 308 9.18 11.67 7.37
CA ILE A 308 8.34 12.86 7.59
C ILE A 308 8.29 13.24 9.08
#